data_baac9a148363908c105e10cae1749988
#
_entry.id   baac9a148363908c105e10cae1749988
#
_cell.length_a   1.000
_cell.length_b   1.000
_cell.length_c   1.000
_cell.angle_alpha   90.00
_cell.angle_beta   90.00
_cell.angle_gamma   90.00
#
_symmetry.space_group_name_H-M   'P 1'
#
loop_
_entity.id
_entity.type
_entity.pdbx_description
1 polymer ?
#
loop_
_entity_poly.entity_id
_entity_poly.type
_entity_poly.pdbx_seq_one_letter_code
_entity_poly.pdbx_strand_id
1 'polypeptide(L)'
;MKKVSHRLIVALPIVLAVVGGKALSAPDRYTVQVPGGLAFAEFEGYLNWEIIALSHGGDALAVILGNPAMIDAYKAGIPGNGKPFPDGAKMAKIHWNAKVNEEAPGSPTVTGDLHDVDFMAKDSKRFADSGGWGYGAFIYNTATDTFRPGNLKDEPPQDQDAKCGFACHTVVENKDYVFTVYAKR
;
A
#
# COMPACT_ATOMS: atom_id res chain seq x y z
N MET A 1 -24.56 -38.05 -76.31
CA MET A 1 -25.36 -37.35 -75.30
C MET A 1 -24.60 -37.48 -73.99
N LYS A 2 -23.89 -36.36 -73.51
CA LYS A 2 -23.14 -36.34 -72.27
C LYS A 2 -24.03 -35.71 -71.16
N LYS A 3 -24.32 -36.49 -70.12
CA LYS A 3 -25.05 -36.01 -68.94
C LYS A 3 -24.09 -35.11 -68.05
N VAL A 4 -24.45 -33.88 -67.90
CA VAL A 4 -23.78 -32.96 -66.97
C VAL A 4 -24.43 -33.13 -65.60
N SER A 5 -23.64 -33.58 -64.61
CA SER A 5 -24.08 -33.72 -63.23
C SER A 5 -23.81 -32.42 -62.49
N HIS A 6 -24.85 -31.71 -62.06
CA HIS A 6 -24.74 -30.53 -61.22
C HIS A 6 -24.56 -30.99 -59.78
N ARG A 7 -23.38 -30.76 -59.20
CA ARG A 7 -23.15 -30.93 -57.77
C ARG A 7 -23.57 -29.63 -57.03
N LEU A 8 -24.59 -29.74 -56.22
CA LEU A 8 -25.07 -28.69 -55.37
C LEU A 8 -24.05 -28.51 -54.19
N ILE A 9 -23.36 -27.40 -54.16
CA ILE A 9 -22.48 -27.05 -53.02
C ILE A 9 -23.34 -26.33 -52.01
N VAL A 10 -23.64 -27.01 -50.90
CA VAL A 10 -24.32 -26.40 -49.74
C VAL A 10 -23.23 -25.69 -48.90
N ALA A 11 -23.22 -24.39 -48.96
CA ALA A 11 -22.38 -23.58 -48.07
C ALA A 11 -23.03 -23.49 -46.69
N LEU A 12 -22.41 -24.08 -45.71
CA LEU A 12 -22.83 -24.01 -44.31
C LEU A 12 -22.26 -22.70 -43.70
N PRO A 13 -23.09 -21.77 -43.16
CA PRO A 13 -22.53 -20.60 -42.54
C PRO A 13 -21.91 -20.96 -41.19
N ILE A 14 -20.62 -20.71 -41.02
CA ILE A 14 -19.95 -20.80 -39.73
C ILE A 14 -20.35 -19.56 -38.92
N VAL A 15 -21.22 -19.72 -37.94
CA VAL A 15 -21.53 -18.69 -36.94
C VAL A 15 -20.39 -18.68 -35.92
N LEU A 16 -19.50 -17.72 -36.05
CA LEU A 16 -18.47 -17.45 -35.04
C LEU A 16 -19.14 -16.81 -33.84
N ALA A 17 -19.44 -17.58 -32.80
CA ALA A 17 -19.88 -17.04 -31.52
C ALA A 17 -18.70 -16.36 -30.85
N VAL A 18 -18.63 -15.02 -30.89
CA VAL A 18 -17.71 -14.23 -30.10
C VAL A 18 -18.21 -14.29 -28.64
N VAL A 19 -17.63 -15.20 -27.87
CA VAL A 19 -17.80 -15.20 -26.40
C VAL A 19 -17.01 -14.02 -25.88
N GLY A 20 -17.69 -12.89 -25.70
CA GLY A 20 -17.14 -11.72 -25.01
C GLY A 20 -16.91 -12.06 -23.54
N GLY A 21 -15.73 -12.56 -23.21
CA GLY A 21 -15.29 -12.69 -21.83
C GLY A 21 -15.24 -11.29 -21.22
N LYS A 22 -16.08 -10.99 -20.22
CA LYS A 22 -15.89 -9.83 -19.36
C LYS A 22 -14.56 -10.06 -18.65
N ALA A 23 -13.54 -9.25 -18.97
CA ALA A 23 -12.37 -9.16 -18.15
C ALA A 23 -12.86 -8.72 -16.76
N LEU A 24 -12.75 -9.59 -15.75
CA LEU A 24 -12.96 -9.22 -14.36
C LEU A 24 -11.82 -8.25 -14.03
N SER A 25 -12.15 -6.97 -13.95
CA SER A 25 -11.23 -5.96 -13.43
C SER A 25 -10.78 -6.40 -12.04
N ALA A 26 -9.47 -6.36 -11.75
CA ALA A 26 -8.99 -6.60 -10.41
C ALA A 26 -9.73 -5.63 -9.44
N PRO A 27 -10.09 -6.09 -8.22
CA PRO A 27 -10.75 -5.22 -7.24
C PRO A 27 -9.90 -3.97 -7.03
N ASP A 28 -10.55 -2.81 -7.10
CA ASP A 28 -9.87 -1.54 -6.86
C ASP A 28 -9.32 -1.52 -5.42
N ARG A 29 -8.00 -1.31 -5.28
CA ARG A 29 -7.32 -1.26 -3.97
C ARG A 29 -7.92 -0.20 -3.03
N TYR A 30 -8.50 0.84 -3.58
CA TYR A 30 -9.13 1.92 -2.82
C TYR A 30 -10.47 1.52 -2.17
N THR A 31 -11.00 0.34 -2.47
CA THR A 31 -12.16 -0.21 -1.76
C THR A 31 -11.81 -0.95 -0.48
N VAL A 32 -10.51 -1.21 -0.24
CA VAL A 32 -10.06 -1.93 0.95
C VAL A 32 -10.05 -1.00 2.16
N GLN A 33 -10.60 -1.47 3.25
CA GLN A 33 -10.66 -0.74 4.52
C GLN A 33 -10.31 -1.65 5.69
N VAL A 34 -9.53 -1.11 6.61
CA VAL A 34 -9.35 -1.69 7.94
C VAL A 34 -10.61 -1.38 8.74
N PRO A 35 -11.34 -2.37 9.24
CA PRO A 35 -12.57 -2.13 9.97
C PRO A 35 -12.35 -1.21 11.19
N GLY A 36 -13.18 -0.18 11.33
CA GLY A 36 -13.04 0.83 12.39
C GLY A 36 -11.78 1.69 12.33
N GLY A 37 -10.91 1.46 11.33
CA GLY A 37 -9.62 2.12 11.16
C GLY A 37 -9.49 2.88 9.85
N LEU A 38 -8.30 2.80 9.25
CA LEU A 38 -7.97 3.52 8.03
C LEU A 38 -8.52 2.81 6.78
N ALA A 39 -9.03 3.60 5.82
CA ALA A 39 -9.33 3.11 4.49
C ALA A 39 -8.14 3.35 3.55
N PHE A 40 -7.86 2.41 2.65
CA PHE A 40 -6.80 2.57 1.65
C PHE A 40 -7.02 3.84 0.80
N ALA A 41 -8.29 4.18 0.52
CA ALA A 41 -8.66 5.40 -0.20
C ALA A 41 -8.18 6.70 0.46
N GLU A 42 -8.00 6.72 1.78
CA GLU A 42 -7.48 7.90 2.49
C GLU A 42 -6.04 8.25 2.09
N PHE A 43 -5.36 7.32 1.42
CA PHE A 43 -3.96 7.43 1.00
C PHE A 43 -3.81 7.48 -0.53
N GLU A 44 -4.89 7.78 -1.25
CA GLU A 44 -4.84 7.93 -2.69
C GLU A 44 -3.70 8.88 -3.11
N GLY A 45 -2.93 8.48 -4.13
CA GLY A 45 -1.78 9.25 -4.59
C GLY A 45 -0.50 9.08 -3.75
N TYR A 46 -0.47 8.21 -2.74
CA TYR A 46 0.70 8.01 -1.86
C TYR A 46 2.00 7.68 -2.61
N LEU A 47 1.91 7.06 -3.77
CA LEU A 47 3.08 6.75 -4.60
C LEU A 47 3.80 8.01 -5.15
N ASN A 48 3.14 9.17 -5.13
CA ASN A 48 3.70 10.45 -5.53
C ASN A 48 4.16 11.30 -4.34
N TRP A 49 4.08 10.76 -3.10
CA TRP A 49 4.53 11.48 -1.92
C TRP A 49 6.05 11.53 -1.86
N GLU A 50 6.57 12.50 -1.11
CA GLU A 50 8.00 12.68 -0.94
C GLU A 50 8.58 11.60 -0.04
N ILE A 51 9.76 11.08 -0.41
CA ILE A 51 10.47 10.09 0.40
C ILE A 51 10.93 10.76 1.69
N ILE A 52 10.62 10.18 2.85
CA ILE A 52 11.16 10.56 4.15
C ILE A 52 12.48 9.84 4.39
N ALA A 53 12.48 8.52 4.25
CA ALA A 53 13.64 7.68 4.50
C ALA A 53 13.52 6.32 3.80
N LEU A 54 14.63 5.59 3.81
CA LEU A 54 14.70 4.17 3.45
C LEU A 54 14.95 3.36 4.72
N SER A 55 14.49 2.12 4.73
CA SER A 55 14.69 1.19 5.84
C SER A 55 15.03 -0.20 5.29
N HIS A 56 15.99 -0.87 5.93
CA HIS A 56 16.32 -2.25 5.68
C HIS A 56 16.41 -2.97 7.02
N GLY A 57 15.66 -4.04 7.17
CA GLY A 57 15.65 -4.84 8.39
C GLY A 57 15.21 -6.27 8.11
N GLY A 58 16.03 -7.25 8.53
CA GLY A 58 15.81 -8.64 8.16
C GLY A 58 15.76 -8.83 6.64
N ASP A 59 14.73 -9.53 6.17
CA ASP A 59 14.53 -9.83 4.74
C ASP A 59 13.65 -8.79 4.02
N ALA A 60 13.50 -7.58 4.60
CA ALA A 60 12.64 -6.54 4.04
C ALA A 60 13.40 -5.24 3.73
N LEU A 61 13.17 -4.70 2.55
CA LEU A 61 13.47 -3.32 2.19
C LEU A 61 12.20 -2.51 2.25
N ALA A 62 12.29 -1.26 2.74
CA ALA A 62 11.14 -0.37 2.74
C ALA A 62 11.52 1.06 2.37
N VAL A 63 10.57 1.76 1.74
CA VAL A 63 10.57 3.20 1.58
C VAL A 63 9.48 3.80 2.46
N ILE A 64 9.80 4.90 3.14
CA ILE A 64 8.84 5.67 3.93
C ILE A 64 8.58 6.97 3.19
N LEU A 65 7.31 7.21 2.88
CA LEU A 65 6.81 8.36 2.15
C LEU A 65 5.96 9.22 3.07
N GLY A 66 5.95 10.54 2.84
CA GLY A 66 5.09 11.48 3.56
C GLY A 66 4.32 12.38 2.62
N ASN A 67 3.06 12.66 2.96
CA ASN A 67 2.28 13.66 2.26
C ASN A 67 2.82 15.09 2.51
N PRO A 68 2.36 16.10 1.76
CA PRO A 68 2.85 17.47 1.93
C PRO A 68 2.79 17.97 3.37
N ALA A 69 1.72 17.71 4.11
CA ALA A 69 1.59 18.13 5.51
C ALA A 69 2.66 17.51 6.42
N MET A 70 2.99 16.23 6.19
CA MET A 70 4.06 15.54 6.92
C MET A 70 5.44 16.12 6.60
N ILE A 71 5.71 16.37 5.34
CA ILE A 71 6.99 16.91 4.87
C ILE A 71 7.20 18.34 5.35
N ASP A 72 6.17 19.20 5.29
CA ASP A 72 6.24 20.56 5.78
C ASP A 72 6.48 20.60 7.29
N ALA A 73 5.88 19.69 8.04
CA ALA A 73 6.13 19.54 9.47
C ALA A 73 7.60 19.18 9.76
N TYR A 74 8.18 18.24 9.04
CA TYR A 74 9.61 17.94 9.17
C TYR A 74 10.51 19.14 8.85
N LYS A 75 10.21 19.86 7.77
CA LYS A 75 10.95 21.07 7.38
C LYS A 75 10.83 22.18 8.44
N ALA A 76 9.73 22.20 9.18
CA ALA A 76 9.53 23.10 10.34
C ALA A 76 10.20 22.61 11.63
N GLY A 77 10.93 21.49 11.60
CA GLY A 77 11.68 20.94 12.74
C GLY A 77 10.89 20.00 13.64
N ILE A 78 9.69 19.59 13.26
CA ILE A 78 8.88 18.61 14.00
C ILE A 78 9.43 17.19 13.70
N PRO A 79 9.50 16.29 14.68
CA PRO A 79 9.16 16.45 16.11
C PRO A 79 10.33 16.96 16.96
N GLY A 80 11.47 17.29 16.37
CA GLY A 80 12.69 17.67 17.09
C GLY A 80 12.54 18.93 17.95
N ASN A 81 11.56 19.78 17.64
CA ASN A 81 11.23 20.97 18.41
C ASN A 81 10.18 20.73 19.52
N GLY A 82 9.84 19.47 19.79
CA GLY A 82 8.86 19.06 20.81
C GLY A 82 7.40 19.29 20.44
N LYS A 83 7.11 19.71 19.20
CA LYS A 83 5.73 19.87 18.72
C LYS A 83 5.22 18.59 18.08
N PRO A 84 3.92 18.28 18.21
CA PRO A 84 3.33 17.16 17.49
C PRO A 84 3.17 17.48 16.00
N PHE A 85 3.08 16.43 15.17
CA PHE A 85 2.67 16.56 13.79
C PHE A 85 1.23 17.08 13.68
N PRO A 86 0.92 17.92 12.68
CA PRO A 86 -0.42 18.45 12.49
C PRO A 86 -1.41 17.38 12.05
N ASP A 87 -2.69 17.55 12.39
CA ASP A 87 -3.76 16.76 11.80
C ASP A 87 -3.71 16.82 10.27
N GLY A 88 -3.95 15.69 9.62
CA GLY A 88 -3.77 15.54 8.18
C GLY A 88 -2.37 15.11 7.73
N ALA A 89 -1.37 15.08 8.63
CA ALA A 89 -0.08 14.44 8.31
C ALA A 89 -0.28 12.95 8.10
N LYS A 90 0.30 12.42 7.01
CA LYS A 90 0.16 11.01 6.62
C LYS A 90 1.51 10.44 6.18
N MET A 91 1.70 9.16 6.48
CA MET A 91 2.85 8.38 6.06
C MET A 91 2.40 7.08 5.40
N ALA A 92 3.20 6.64 4.42
CA ALA A 92 3.10 5.32 3.84
C ALA A 92 4.47 4.64 3.92
N LYS A 93 4.51 3.41 4.41
CA LYS A 93 5.71 2.57 4.40
C LYS A 93 5.45 1.37 3.51
N ILE A 94 6.15 1.31 2.39
CA ILE A 94 6.01 0.25 1.40
C ILE A 94 7.13 -0.76 1.65
N HIS A 95 6.77 -2.02 1.85
CA HIS A 95 7.72 -3.10 2.07
C HIS A 95 7.82 -4.04 0.87
N TRP A 96 9.03 -4.41 0.54
CA TRP A 96 9.37 -5.46 -0.41
C TRP A 96 10.25 -6.50 0.24
N ASN A 97 10.17 -7.73 -0.23
CA ASN A 97 11.18 -8.73 0.08
C ASN A 97 12.53 -8.25 -0.46
N ALA A 98 13.56 -8.32 0.36
CA ALA A 98 14.92 -7.97 -0.05
C ALA A 98 15.48 -9.04 -1.00
N LYS A 99 16.12 -8.62 -2.08
CA LYS A 99 16.74 -9.49 -3.06
C LYS A 99 18.16 -9.01 -3.37
N VAL A 100 19.12 -9.91 -3.43
CA VAL A 100 20.46 -9.60 -3.93
C VAL A 100 20.43 -9.58 -5.45
N ASN A 101 20.96 -8.51 -6.05
CA ASN A 101 21.17 -8.43 -7.49
C ASN A 101 22.62 -8.80 -7.82
N GLU A 102 22.86 -10.07 -8.12
CA GLU A 102 24.19 -10.59 -8.41
C GLU A 102 24.77 -10.09 -9.74
N GLU A 103 23.91 -9.60 -10.66
CA GLU A 103 24.32 -9.08 -11.97
C GLU A 103 24.87 -7.64 -11.87
N ALA A 104 24.57 -6.94 -10.78
CA ALA A 104 25.04 -5.57 -10.58
C ALA A 104 26.39 -5.53 -9.85
N PRO A 105 27.30 -4.59 -10.18
CA PRO A 105 28.55 -4.42 -9.46
C PRO A 105 28.34 -4.25 -7.95
N GLY A 106 29.02 -5.06 -7.14
CA GLY A 106 28.92 -5.04 -5.69
C GLY A 106 27.72 -5.78 -5.12
N SER A 107 26.96 -6.51 -5.96
CA SER A 107 25.81 -7.33 -5.55
C SER A 107 24.87 -6.63 -4.57
N PRO A 108 24.32 -5.46 -4.94
CA PRO A 108 23.48 -4.67 -4.03
C PRO A 108 22.20 -5.41 -3.67
N THR A 109 21.70 -5.12 -2.47
CA THR A 109 20.34 -5.51 -2.08
C THR A 109 19.35 -4.57 -2.74
N VAL A 110 18.39 -5.13 -3.45
CA VAL A 110 17.32 -4.43 -4.19
C VAL A 110 15.94 -4.91 -3.77
N THR A 111 14.91 -4.20 -4.19
CA THR A 111 13.52 -4.62 -3.97
C THR A 111 13.19 -5.86 -4.80
N GLY A 112 12.62 -6.86 -4.14
CA GLY A 112 11.97 -8.01 -4.76
C GLY A 112 10.45 -7.82 -4.83
N ASP A 113 9.69 -8.86 -4.48
CA ASP A 113 8.24 -8.82 -4.51
C ASP A 113 7.67 -7.86 -3.46
N LEU A 114 6.60 -7.14 -3.84
CA LEU A 114 5.84 -6.32 -2.91
C LEU A 114 5.21 -7.21 -1.83
N HIS A 115 5.39 -6.83 -0.56
CA HIS A 115 4.89 -7.58 0.59
C HIS A 115 3.64 -6.92 1.19
N ASP A 116 3.75 -5.67 1.60
CA ASP A 116 2.68 -4.89 2.21
C ASP A 116 2.89 -3.38 2.09
N VAL A 117 1.87 -2.64 2.51
CA VAL A 117 1.96 -1.21 2.72
C VAL A 117 1.33 -0.90 4.09
N ASP A 118 2.11 -0.27 4.96
CA ASP A 118 1.65 0.25 6.24
C ASP A 118 1.36 1.74 6.13
N PHE A 119 0.24 2.17 6.70
CA PHE A 119 -0.15 3.55 6.74
C PHE A 119 -0.25 4.09 8.17
N MET A 120 0.09 5.36 8.32
CA MET A 120 -0.21 6.17 9.49
C MET A 120 -0.90 7.47 9.07
N ALA A 121 -1.91 7.88 9.84
CA ALA A 121 -2.59 9.16 9.63
C ALA A 121 -2.80 9.88 10.95
N LYS A 122 -2.45 11.16 11.03
CA LYS A 122 -2.70 12.02 12.17
C LYS A 122 -4.09 12.61 12.10
N ASP A 123 -4.91 12.29 13.08
CA ASP A 123 -6.20 12.91 13.37
C ASP A 123 -6.43 12.82 14.88
N SER A 124 -6.19 13.93 15.57
CA SER A 124 -6.21 14.01 17.03
C SER A 124 -7.60 13.75 17.64
N LYS A 125 -8.67 13.92 16.85
CA LYS A 125 -10.04 13.66 17.28
C LYS A 125 -10.45 12.20 17.04
N ARG A 126 -10.14 11.69 15.86
CA ARG A 126 -10.51 10.32 15.47
C ARG A 126 -9.71 9.26 16.22
N PHE A 127 -8.45 9.55 16.51
CA PHE A 127 -7.49 8.61 17.10
C PHE A 127 -6.97 9.06 18.46
N ALA A 128 -7.83 9.69 19.27
CA ALA A 128 -7.46 10.21 20.59
C ALA A 128 -6.80 9.15 21.50
N ASP A 129 -7.24 7.90 21.43
CA ASP A 129 -6.76 6.79 22.26
C ASP A 129 -5.40 6.22 21.83
N SER A 130 -4.86 6.69 20.69
CA SER A 130 -3.58 6.25 20.15
C SER A 130 -2.65 7.43 19.82
N GLY A 131 -2.62 8.44 20.68
CA GLY A 131 -1.76 9.62 20.52
C GLY A 131 -2.13 10.49 19.32
N GLY A 132 -3.36 10.36 18.82
CA GLY A 132 -3.84 11.04 17.62
C GLY A 132 -3.41 10.38 16.31
N TRP A 133 -2.85 9.16 16.35
CA TRP A 133 -2.41 8.44 15.15
C TRP A 133 -3.27 7.21 14.89
N GLY A 134 -3.78 7.11 13.65
CA GLY A 134 -4.33 5.88 13.09
C GLY A 134 -3.26 5.06 12.41
N TYR A 135 -3.37 3.74 12.51
CA TYR A 135 -2.46 2.78 11.89
C TYR A 135 -3.27 1.80 11.04
N GLY A 136 -2.70 1.32 9.94
CA GLY A 136 -3.30 0.28 9.12
C GLY A 136 -2.27 -0.40 8.27
N ALA A 137 -2.27 -1.74 8.27
CA ALA A 137 -1.46 -2.56 7.42
C ALA A 137 -2.31 -3.17 6.31
N PHE A 138 -1.78 -3.19 5.08
CA PHE A 138 -2.46 -3.75 3.91
C PHE A 138 -1.52 -4.72 3.21
N ILE A 139 -1.82 -6.02 3.35
CA ILE A 139 -1.00 -7.09 2.78
C ILE A 139 -1.32 -7.26 1.31
N TYR A 140 -0.27 -7.33 0.50
CA TYR A 140 -0.37 -7.54 -0.92
C TYR A 140 -0.42 -9.04 -1.27
N ASN A 141 -1.27 -9.39 -2.20
CA ASN A 141 -1.34 -10.72 -2.78
C ASN A 141 -0.87 -10.68 -4.24
N THR A 142 0.32 -11.19 -4.50
CA THR A 142 0.96 -11.21 -5.83
C THR A 142 0.17 -12.04 -6.84
N ALA A 143 -0.53 -13.08 -6.41
CA ALA A 143 -1.27 -13.96 -7.31
C ALA A 143 -2.53 -13.32 -7.88
N THR A 144 -3.13 -12.36 -7.16
CA THR A 144 -4.39 -11.72 -7.53
C THR A 144 -4.25 -10.23 -7.81
N ASP A 145 -3.05 -9.66 -7.61
CA ASP A 145 -2.77 -8.22 -7.70
C ASP A 145 -3.73 -7.38 -6.82
N THR A 146 -3.94 -7.83 -5.58
CA THR A 146 -4.90 -7.19 -4.67
C THR A 146 -4.31 -6.94 -3.29
N PHE A 147 -4.88 -5.97 -2.56
CA PHE A 147 -4.60 -5.77 -1.15
C PHE A 147 -5.75 -6.30 -0.29
N ARG A 148 -5.42 -6.68 0.93
CA ARG A 148 -6.38 -6.98 2.00
C ARG A 148 -5.90 -6.36 3.31
N PRO A 149 -6.78 -6.11 4.29
CA PRO A 149 -6.34 -5.71 5.63
C PRO A 149 -5.36 -6.74 6.20
N GLY A 150 -4.34 -6.28 6.90
CA GLY A 150 -3.34 -7.13 7.54
C GLY A 150 -3.95 -8.00 8.62
N ASN A 151 -4.96 -7.49 9.31
CA ASN A 151 -5.75 -8.23 10.28
C ASN A 151 -7.24 -8.17 9.95
N LEU A 152 -7.91 -9.32 10.01
CA LEU A 152 -9.34 -9.46 9.75
C LEU A 152 -10.21 -9.51 11.02
N LYS A 153 -9.59 -9.36 12.21
CA LYS A 153 -10.32 -9.34 13.47
C LYS A 153 -10.67 -7.91 13.86
N ASP A 154 -11.94 -7.61 13.76
CA ASP A 154 -12.51 -6.29 14.02
C ASP A 154 -12.69 -6.09 15.53
N GLU A 155 -11.81 -5.33 16.14
CA GLU A 155 -12.03 -4.83 17.50
C GLU A 155 -11.77 -3.32 17.52
N PRO A 156 -12.82 -2.52 17.76
CA PRO A 156 -12.67 -1.07 17.96
C PRO A 156 -11.69 -0.75 19.10
N PRO A 157 -11.05 0.45 19.10
CA PRO A 157 -11.29 1.60 18.21
C PRO A 157 -10.60 1.51 16.85
N GLN A 158 -9.66 0.64 16.73
CA GLN A 158 -8.91 0.30 15.53
C GLN A 158 -8.70 -1.22 15.61
N ASP A 159 -8.59 -1.91 14.51
CA ASP A 159 -8.37 -3.34 14.55
C ASP A 159 -7.04 -3.71 15.25
N GLN A 160 -6.71 -5.01 15.33
CA GLN A 160 -5.52 -5.45 16.08
C GLN A 160 -4.22 -4.89 15.49
N ASP A 161 -4.14 -4.65 14.19
CA ASP A 161 -2.95 -4.08 13.55
C ASP A 161 -2.71 -2.65 14.03
N ALA A 162 -3.78 -1.86 14.17
CA ALA A 162 -3.67 -0.53 14.71
C ALA A 162 -3.24 -0.53 16.17
N LYS A 163 -3.76 -1.44 17.00
CA LYS A 163 -3.28 -1.61 18.37
C LYS A 163 -1.83 -2.06 18.43
N CYS A 164 -1.42 -3.00 17.57
CA CYS A 164 -0.04 -3.45 17.48
C CYS A 164 0.87 -2.31 17.01
N GLY A 165 0.47 -1.57 15.97
CA GLY A 165 1.21 -0.41 15.49
C GLY A 165 1.40 0.62 16.60
N PHE A 166 0.34 1.00 17.30
CA PHE A 166 0.40 1.93 18.42
C PHE A 166 1.33 1.43 19.53
N ALA A 167 1.19 0.18 19.97
CA ALA A 167 2.03 -0.40 21.03
C ALA A 167 3.52 -0.33 20.69
N CYS A 168 3.90 -0.60 19.44
CA CYS A 168 5.28 -0.45 18.97
C CYS A 168 5.72 1.02 18.95
N HIS A 169 4.86 1.94 18.54
CA HIS A 169 5.18 3.35 18.39
C HIS A 169 5.23 4.13 19.69
N THR A 170 4.65 3.62 20.79
CA THR A 170 4.76 4.24 22.13
C THR A 170 6.20 4.41 22.62
N VAL A 171 7.15 3.59 22.17
CA VAL A 171 8.57 3.71 22.54
C VAL A 171 9.21 5.00 22.05
N VAL A 172 8.55 5.70 21.12
CA VAL A 172 8.97 7.02 20.59
C VAL A 172 7.88 8.07 20.76
N GLU A 173 7.08 7.97 21.82
CA GLU A 173 6.04 8.94 22.17
C GLU A 173 6.60 10.38 22.22
N ASN A 174 7.82 10.55 22.74
CA ASN A 174 8.51 11.82 22.79
C ASN A 174 8.84 12.44 21.42
N LYS A 175 8.65 11.65 20.33
CA LYS A 175 8.76 12.09 18.93
C LYS A 175 7.41 12.05 18.23
N ASP A 176 6.35 12.25 18.99
CA ASP A 176 4.97 12.11 18.51
C ASP A 176 4.73 10.79 17.78
N TYR A 177 5.21 9.68 18.36
CA TYR A 177 5.03 8.30 17.86
C TYR A 177 5.66 8.01 16.49
N VAL A 178 6.62 8.82 16.03
CA VAL A 178 7.25 8.65 14.71
C VAL A 178 8.72 8.28 14.84
N PHE A 179 9.08 7.08 14.40
CA PHE A 179 10.47 6.58 14.41
C PHE A 179 11.38 7.31 13.43
N THR A 180 10.79 7.70 12.30
CA THR A 180 11.54 8.10 11.12
C THR A 180 12.09 9.51 11.27
N VAL A 181 13.32 9.70 10.83
CA VAL A 181 13.95 11.02 10.69
C VAL A 181 13.97 11.39 9.21
N TYR A 182 13.58 12.63 8.91
CA TYR A 182 13.65 13.14 7.55
C TYR A 182 15.10 13.28 7.11
N ALA A 183 15.50 12.51 6.10
CA ALA A 183 16.87 12.47 5.63
C ALA A 183 17.27 13.83 5.02
N LYS A 184 18.44 14.31 5.39
CA LYS A 184 19.03 15.49 4.75
C LYS A 184 19.34 15.21 3.28
N ARG A 185 19.02 16.14 2.41
CA ARG A 185 19.24 16.08 0.96
C ARG A 185 20.00 17.29 0.47
#